data_8ad01f2c85838951038482fae80c9514
#
_entry.id   8ad01f2c85838951038482fae80c9514
#
_cell.length_a   1.000
_cell.length_b   1.000
_cell.length_c   1.000
_cell.angle_alpha   90.00
_cell.angle_beta   90.00
_cell.angle_gamma   90.00
#
_symmetry.space_group_name_H-M   'P 1'
#
loop_
_entity.id
_entity.type
_entity.pdbx_description
1 polymer ?
#
loop_
_entity_poly.entity_id
_entity_poly.type
_entity_poly.pdbx_seq_one_letter_code
_entity_poly.pdbx_strand_id
1 'polypeptide(L)'
;MSVETLSGESAPPVSSVAAPMDRALALITEPVAAIVVVAEILVLLTGVIARFAFNHPLTWSDELASIMFLWLAMLGAAIAQRRGQHMRMTALVGMFSGRLRGLLEAAGAAAPALFLLLILHPAYNFAEDQTFVHTPALDLNDAFRAAALPTGVLLMLAASLIRCVDRGWRDLASALVVIGAIAFALYVLGPWIKGIGNWNLVIFFAVLLGLGVLAGVPIAFCFGLSTVSYLLLTTTTPLEVLPGRIDEGVSSLILLAVPLFILLGYLIVMTRMSTAMVNFLAALVGHVEGGLAYVLLGAMLLVSGISGAKTADMAAVAPVLFPDMKKRGIHEGELVSLLAASGAMAETIPPSIVLIIIGSVTGVSIAALFTGGIMPGVVLALALAIIARRRMAERSGVERGVATAREIGRTFVFAAPALLLPVIIRVAVMEGVATATEVATIGIAYAIIVGILVYRSFNWRELYPALVGTAALSGTILFIIGAATCMSWALTQSNFSHALAAVLAQAPGGKYGFLVGSIVLFIVLGSVLEGIPAMVLFGPLLFPVAKQLGVHEVHYAMVVILAMGIGLFAPPFGLGYYAACSIGQVDPNAGLKRIWSYLAALVVGLLVVAFVPWISTCFLP
;
A
#
# COMPACT_ATOMS: atom_id res chain seq x y z
N MET A 1 15.08 11.46 -12.59
CA MET A 1 14.37 10.18 -12.65
C MET A 1 12.92 10.55 -12.82
N SER A 2 12.23 10.12 -13.88
CA SER A 2 10.83 10.49 -14.11
C SER A 2 9.92 9.76 -13.12
N VAL A 3 8.77 10.37 -12.79
CA VAL A 3 7.74 9.77 -11.89
C VAL A 3 7.30 8.39 -12.40
N GLU A 4 7.41 8.12 -13.70
CA GLU A 4 7.12 6.82 -14.32
C GLU A 4 8.03 5.68 -13.84
N THR A 5 9.27 5.97 -13.40
CA THR A 5 10.18 4.95 -12.86
C THR A 5 9.88 4.60 -11.40
N LEU A 6 9.07 5.38 -10.71
CA LEU A 6 8.65 5.12 -9.32
C LEU A 6 7.49 4.13 -9.22
N SER A 7 6.76 3.92 -10.30
CA SER A 7 5.55 3.08 -10.32
C SER A 7 5.79 1.62 -10.74
N GLY A 8 6.99 1.06 -10.61
CA GLY A 8 7.32 -0.35 -10.92
C GLY A 8 6.56 -0.96 -12.10
N GLU A 9 7.21 -1.65 -13.01
CA GLU A 9 6.68 -2.34 -14.19
C GLU A 9 5.44 -1.70 -14.88
N SER A 10 5.67 -0.80 -15.82
CA SER A 10 4.66 -0.44 -16.81
C SER A 10 4.22 -1.71 -17.58
N ALA A 11 2.93 -1.93 -17.71
CA ALA A 11 2.43 -2.95 -18.61
C ALA A 11 3.05 -2.76 -20.01
N PRO A 12 3.27 -3.84 -20.76
CA PRO A 12 3.76 -3.73 -22.14
C PRO A 12 2.85 -2.80 -22.93
N PRO A 13 3.43 -2.00 -23.85
CA PRO A 13 2.65 -1.07 -24.65
C PRO A 13 1.52 -1.79 -25.37
N VAL A 14 0.33 -1.19 -25.33
CA VAL A 14 -0.88 -1.69 -25.98
C VAL A 14 -0.65 -1.74 -27.50
N SER A 15 -1.16 -2.78 -28.15
CA SER A 15 -1.03 -2.95 -29.62
C SER A 15 -1.58 -1.75 -30.40
N SER A 16 -1.16 -1.60 -31.63
CA SER A 16 -1.59 -0.50 -32.51
C SER A 16 -3.12 -0.43 -32.71
N VAL A 17 -3.83 -1.55 -32.56
CA VAL A 17 -5.29 -1.65 -32.71
C VAL A 17 -6.01 -1.08 -31.47
N ALA A 18 -5.52 -1.36 -30.28
CA ALA A 18 -6.14 -0.93 -29.02
C ALA A 18 -5.65 0.46 -28.54
N ALA A 19 -4.54 0.96 -29.10
CA ALA A 19 -3.92 2.24 -28.71
C ALA A 19 -4.86 3.47 -28.81
N PRO A 20 -5.73 3.65 -29.83
CA PRO A 20 -6.61 4.81 -29.85
C PRO A 20 -7.69 4.76 -28.76
N MET A 21 -8.20 3.56 -28.43
CA MET A 21 -9.19 3.39 -27.37
C MET A 21 -8.54 3.63 -25.99
N ASP A 22 -7.31 3.14 -25.78
CA ASP A 22 -6.55 3.38 -24.56
C ASP A 22 -6.26 4.87 -24.34
N ARG A 23 -5.88 5.59 -25.41
CA ARG A 23 -5.67 7.06 -25.36
C ARG A 23 -6.95 7.82 -25.05
N ALA A 24 -8.09 7.42 -25.66
CA ALA A 24 -9.38 8.05 -25.38
C ALA A 24 -9.76 7.88 -23.90
N LEU A 25 -9.58 6.67 -23.35
CA LEU A 25 -9.84 6.38 -21.94
C LEU A 25 -8.90 7.18 -21.03
N ALA A 26 -7.61 7.33 -21.40
CA ALA A 26 -6.65 8.16 -20.69
C ALA A 26 -7.07 9.63 -20.63
N LEU A 27 -7.50 10.20 -21.77
CA LEU A 27 -7.92 11.59 -21.88
C LEU A 27 -9.18 11.90 -21.05
N ILE A 28 -10.02 10.91 -20.80
CA ILE A 28 -11.21 11.07 -19.96
C ILE A 28 -10.84 10.91 -18.48
N THR A 29 -10.05 9.90 -18.12
CA THR A 29 -9.84 9.54 -16.71
C THR A 29 -8.74 10.33 -16.02
N GLU A 30 -7.58 10.53 -16.67
CA GLU A 30 -6.41 11.12 -16.03
C GLU A 30 -6.58 12.61 -15.67
N PRO A 31 -7.06 13.50 -16.58
CA PRO A 31 -7.24 14.91 -16.22
C PRO A 31 -8.31 15.10 -15.15
N VAL A 32 -9.41 14.33 -15.21
CA VAL A 32 -10.48 14.42 -14.23
C VAL A 32 -9.97 13.98 -12.85
N ALA A 33 -9.25 12.86 -12.77
CA ALA A 33 -8.67 12.42 -11.51
C ALA A 33 -7.65 13.43 -10.94
N ALA A 34 -6.81 14.02 -11.79
CA ALA A 34 -5.86 15.07 -11.37
C ALA A 34 -6.59 16.31 -10.82
N ILE A 35 -7.67 16.73 -11.46
CA ILE A 35 -8.51 17.86 -11.01
C ILE A 35 -9.16 17.52 -9.66
N VAL A 36 -9.70 16.31 -9.51
CA VAL A 36 -10.33 15.85 -8.26
C VAL A 36 -9.32 15.86 -7.11
N VAL A 37 -8.08 15.36 -7.32
CA VAL A 37 -7.02 15.43 -6.29
C VAL A 37 -6.74 16.87 -5.87
N VAL A 38 -6.59 17.79 -6.83
CA VAL A 38 -6.33 19.20 -6.52
C VAL A 38 -7.52 19.82 -5.78
N ALA A 39 -8.75 19.58 -6.26
CA ALA A 39 -9.96 20.10 -5.64
C ALA A 39 -10.11 19.59 -4.20
N GLU A 40 -9.87 18.29 -3.96
CA GLU A 40 -9.91 17.68 -2.64
C GLU A 40 -8.91 18.36 -1.68
N ILE A 41 -7.68 18.58 -2.12
CA ILE A 41 -6.66 19.27 -1.31
C ILE A 41 -7.10 20.70 -0.99
N LEU A 42 -7.64 21.44 -1.96
CA LEU A 42 -8.09 22.81 -1.74
C LEU A 42 -9.27 22.88 -0.77
N VAL A 43 -10.24 21.97 -0.88
CA VAL A 43 -11.39 21.88 0.03
C VAL A 43 -10.92 21.57 1.45
N LEU A 44 -10.08 20.54 1.62
CA LEU A 44 -9.54 20.17 2.92
C LEU A 44 -8.66 21.28 3.51
N LEU A 45 -7.81 21.92 2.71
CA LEU A 45 -6.98 23.05 3.16
C LEU A 45 -7.82 24.23 3.62
N THR A 46 -8.91 24.52 2.91
CA THR A 46 -9.87 25.57 3.29
C THR A 46 -10.53 25.24 4.62
N GLY A 47 -10.96 23.98 4.82
CA GLY A 47 -11.52 23.49 6.08
C GLY A 47 -10.52 23.62 7.25
N VAL A 48 -9.27 23.23 7.02
CA VAL A 48 -8.18 23.33 8.00
C VAL A 48 -7.91 24.81 8.38
N ILE A 49 -7.78 25.69 7.39
CA ILE A 49 -7.55 27.12 7.63
C ILE A 49 -8.73 27.74 8.40
N ALA A 50 -9.97 27.43 7.99
CA ALA A 50 -11.17 27.94 8.65
C ALA A 50 -11.23 27.50 10.13
N ARG A 51 -10.90 26.24 10.40
CA ARG A 51 -10.88 25.68 11.76
C ARG A 51 -9.79 26.28 12.63
N PHE A 52 -8.53 26.31 12.17
CA PHE A 52 -7.39 26.69 13.01
C PHE A 52 -7.09 28.19 13.02
N ALA A 53 -7.31 28.92 11.88
CA ALA A 53 -7.02 30.35 11.81
C ALA A 53 -8.23 31.20 12.21
N PHE A 54 -9.44 30.76 11.88
CA PHE A 54 -10.67 31.53 12.11
C PHE A 54 -11.56 30.96 13.21
N ASN A 55 -11.22 29.81 13.81
CA ASN A 55 -12.05 29.09 14.79
C ASN A 55 -13.49 28.83 14.29
N HIS A 56 -13.68 28.67 13.00
CA HIS A 56 -14.98 28.47 12.37
C HIS A 56 -14.93 27.20 11.48
N PRO A 57 -15.22 26.01 12.03
CA PRO A 57 -15.22 24.77 11.28
C PRO A 57 -16.27 24.76 10.17
N LEU A 58 -15.89 24.35 8.97
CA LEU A 58 -16.76 24.23 7.81
C LEU A 58 -17.29 22.79 7.71
N THR A 59 -18.53 22.56 8.13
CA THR A 59 -19.14 21.21 8.13
C THR A 59 -19.30 20.63 6.73
N TRP A 60 -19.48 21.45 5.72
CA TRP A 60 -19.61 21.02 4.33
C TRP A 60 -18.28 20.53 3.71
N SER A 61 -17.12 20.93 4.25
CA SER A 61 -15.83 20.58 3.66
C SER A 61 -15.55 19.08 3.74
N ASP A 62 -15.85 18.43 4.86
CA ASP A 62 -15.66 16.99 5.04
C ASP A 62 -16.64 16.18 4.18
N GLU A 63 -17.88 16.68 4.03
CA GLU A 63 -18.89 16.04 3.19
C GLU A 63 -18.50 16.11 1.71
N LEU A 64 -18.10 17.30 1.22
CA LEU A 64 -17.65 17.47 -0.15
C LEU A 64 -16.37 16.65 -0.44
N ALA A 65 -15.43 16.60 0.51
CA ALA A 65 -14.24 15.77 0.40
C ALA A 65 -14.62 14.28 0.32
N SER A 66 -15.59 13.80 1.10
CA SER A 66 -16.07 12.41 1.03
C SER A 66 -16.68 12.07 -0.34
N ILE A 67 -17.45 12.99 -0.93
CA ILE A 67 -17.99 12.81 -2.28
C ILE A 67 -16.86 12.68 -3.30
N MET A 68 -15.92 13.63 -3.29
CA MET A 68 -14.77 13.64 -4.22
C MET A 68 -13.87 12.43 -4.02
N PHE A 69 -13.72 11.96 -2.79
CA PHE A 69 -12.88 10.82 -2.46
C PHE A 69 -13.32 9.51 -3.11
N LEU A 70 -14.63 9.21 -3.12
CA LEU A 70 -15.14 8.03 -3.81
C LEU A 70 -14.91 8.12 -5.33
N TRP A 71 -15.10 9.30 -5.92
CA TRP A 71 -14.74 9.54 -7.32
C TRP A 71 -13.25 9.34 -7.58
N LEU A 72 -12.39 9.87 -6.70
CA LEU A 72 -10.95 9.69 -6.80
C LEU A 72 -10.57 8.20 -6.73
N ALA A 73 -11.14 7.45 -5.80
CA ALA A 73 -10.90 6.03 -5.63
C ALA A 73 -11.25 5.25 -6.90
N MET A 74 -12.44 5.49 -7.46
CA MET A 74 -12.95 4.76 -8.61
C MET A 74 -12.26 5.16 -9.93
N LEU A 75 -12.01 6.45 -10.15
CA LEU A 75 -11.22 6.94 -11.29
C LEU A 75 -9.77 6.44 -11.20
N GLY A 76 -9.18 6.49 -10.01
CA GLY A 76 -7.83 5.98 -9.77
C GLY A 76 -7.73 4.47 -10.04
N ALA A 77 -8.72 3.68 -9.59
CA ALA A 77 -8.79 2.25 -9.89
C ALA A 77 -8.90 1.98 -11.40
N ALA A 78 -9.67 2.81 -12.14
CA ALA A 78 -9.78 2.71 -13.59
C ALA A 78 -8.45 3.05 -14.29
N ILE A 79 -7.73 4.09 -13.84
CA ILE A 79 -6.40 4.44 -14.34
C ILE A 79 -5.41 3.29 -14.05
N ALA A 80 -5.43 2.74 -12.84
CA ALA A 80 -4.59 1.61 -12.46
C ALA A 80 -4.89 0.36 -13.29
N GLN A 81 -6.18 0.06 -13.56
CA GLN A 81 -6.59 -1.04 -14.44
C GLN A 81 -6.06 -0.83 -15.86
N ARG A 82 -6.20 0.37 -16.40
CA ARG A 82 -5.68 0.73 -17.71
C ARG A 82 -4.14 0.62 -17.79
N ARG A 83 -3.42 1.08 -16.76
CA ARG A 83 -1.95 1.02 -16.70
C ARG A 83 -1.40 -0.33 -16.25
N GLY A 84 -2.25 -1.27 -15.78
CA GLY A 84 -1.86 -2.57 -15.23
C GLY A 84 -1.12 -2.49 -13.91
N GLN A 85 -1.40 -1.47 -13.15
CA GLN A 85 -0.78 -1.17 -11.87
C GLN A 85 -1.53 -1.77 -10.67
N HIS A 86 -2.66 -2.48 -10.90
CA HIS A 86 -3.27 -3.25 -9.81
C HIS A 86 -2.31 -4.31 -9.29
N MET A 87 -2.23 -4.43 -7.98
CA MET A 87 -1.35 -5.38 -7.29
C MET A 87 -1.67 -6.81 -7.72
N ARG A 88 -0.68 -7.52 -8.25
CA ARG A 88 -0.78 -8.89 -8.75
C ARG A 88 0.55 -9.62 -8.61
N MET A 89 0.49 -10.93 -8.49
CA MET A 89 1.67 -11.77 -8.36
C MET A 89 2.29 -12.06 -9.73
N THR A 90 3.23 -11.21 -10.17
CA THR A 90 3.89 -11.35 -11.48
C THR A 90 5.06 -12.34 -11.45
N ALA A 91 5.70 -12.53 -10.30
CA ALA A 91 6.90 -13.36 -10.15
C ALA A 91 6.68 -14.81 -10.59
N LEU A 92 5.56 -15.43 -10.19
CA LEU A 92 5.25 -16.81 -10.60
C LEU A 92 4.90 -16.90 -12.09
N VAL A 93 4.10 -15.96 -12.60
CA VAL A 93 3.75 -15.94 -14.03
C VAL A 93 5.00 -15.79 -14.89
N GLY A 94 5.98 -15.01 -14.44
CA GLY A 94 7.26 -14.84 -15.10
C GLY A 94 8.15 -16.09 -15.15
N MET A 95 7.94 -17.06 -14.26
CA MET A 95 8.68 -18.35 -14.27
C MET A 95 8.22 -19.30 -15.38
N PHE A 96 7.00 -19.10 -15.90
CA PHE A 96 6.46 -19.91 -16.98
C PHE A 96 6.82 -19.31 -18.35
N SER A 97 6.88 -20.17 -19.37
CA SER A 97 7.17 -19.79 -20.76
C SER A 97 6.12 -20.35 -21.72
N GLY A 98 6.10 -19.81 -22.94
CA GLY A 98 5.25 -20.30 -24.02
C GLY A 98 3.75 -20.17 -23.73
N ARG A 99 2.98 -21.21 -24.06
CA ARG A 99 1.50 -21.19 -24.00
C ARG A 99 0.93 -21.01 -22.59
N LEU A 100 1.58 -21.56 -21.57
CA LEU A 100 1.09 -21.44 -20.20
C LEU A 100 1.16 -19.99 -19.71
N ARG A 101 2.24 -19.29 -20.01
CA ARG A 101 2.36 -17.87 -19.72
C ARG A 101 1.28 -17.05 -20.43
N GLY A 102 1.06 -17.28 -21.73
CA GLY A 102 0.00 -16.61 -22.49
C GLY A 102 -1.39 -16.83 -21.89
N LEU A 103 -1.70 -18.09 -21.50
CA LEU A 103 -2.96 -18.44 -20.81
C LEU A 103 -3.12 -17.66 -19.48
N LEU A 104 -2.09 -17.66 -18.62
CA LEU A 104 -2.13 -16.99 -17.32
C LEU A 104 -2.28 -15.45 -17.48
N GLU A 105 -1.55 -14.86 -18.41
CA GLU A 105 -1.67 -13.44 -18.72
C GLU A 105 -3.06 -13.08 -19.31
N ALA A 106 -3.65 -13.96 -20.14
CA ALA A 106 -5.01 -13.78 -20.65
C ALA A 106 -6.06 -13.95 -19.54
N ALA A 107 -5.88 -14.91 -18.63
CA ALA A 107 -6.74 -15.08 -17.45
C ALA A 107 -6.68 -13.85 -16.55
N GLY A 108 -5.48 -13.26 -16.36
CA GLY A 108 -5.27 -12.01 -15.62
C GLY A 108 -5.99 -10.80 -16.24
N ALA A 109 -6.33 -10.83 -17.53
CA ALA A 109 -7.14 -9.81 -18.20
C ALA A 109 -8.65 -10.13 -18.19
N ALA A 110 -9.02 -11.40 -18.38
CA ALA A 110 -10.40 -11.84 -18.49
C ALA A 110 -11.14 -11.93 -17.13
N ALA A 111 -10.46 -12.37 -16.08
CA ALA A 111 -11.05 -12.49 -14.74
C ALA A 111 -11.53 -11.13 -14.17
N PRO A 112 -10.76 -10.03 -14.25
CA PRO A 112 -11.27 -8.70 -13.93
C PRO A 112 -12.50 -8.31 -14.72
N ALA A 113 -12.51 -8.55 -16.04
CA ALA A 113 -13.66 -8.23 -16.89
C ALA A 113 -14.92 -8.99 -16.44
N LEU A 114 -14.79 -10.27 -16.10
CA LEU A 114 -15.90 -11.08 -15.59
C LEU A 114 -16.47 -10.51 -14.29
N PHE A 115 -15.60 -10.20 -13.31
CA PHE A 115 -16.05 -9.63 -12.05
C PHE A 115 -16.80 -8.32 -12.26
N LEU A 116 -16.20 -7.39 -13.03
CA LEU A 116 -16.78 -6.08 -13.30
C LEU A 116 -18.13 -6.18 -14.04
N LEU A 117 -18.26 -7.14 -14.96
CA LEU A 117 -19.52 -7.40 -15.65
C LEU A 117 -20.61 -7.87 -14.66
N LEU A 118 -20.25 -8.75 -13.71
CA LEU A 118 -21.20 -9.28 -12.71
C LEU A 118 -21.69 -8.22 -11.73
N ILE A 119 -20.82 -7.24 -11.37
CA ILE A 119 -21.19 -6.20 -10.40
C ILE A 119 -21.72 -4.92 -11.05
N LEU A 120 -21.66 -4.76 -12.38
CA LEU A 120 -22.05 -3.51 -13.05
C LEU A 120 -23.52 -3.16 -12.80
N HIS A 121 -24.43 -4.12 -13.01
CA HIS A 121 -25.86 -3.90 -12.75
C HIS A 121 -26.16 -3.69 -11.26
N PRO A 122 -25.66 -4.52 -10.32
CA PRO A 122 -25.76 -4.24 -8.88
C PRO A 122 -25.23 -2.86 -8.49
N ALA A 123 -24.11 -2.39 -9.08
CA ALA A 123 -23.56 -1.07 -8.79
C ALA A 123 -24.47 0.07 -9.29
N TYR A 124 -25.14 -0.12 -10.42
CA TYR A 124 -26.12 0.83 -10.94
C TYR A 124 -27.34 0.91 -10.00
N ASN A 125 -27.93 -0.24 -9.62
CA ASN A 125 -29.05 -0.30 -8.71
C ASN A 125 -28.73 0.36 -7.36
N PHE A 126 -27.52 0.09 -6.83
CA PHE A 126 -27.06 0.73 -5.60
C PHE A 126 -27.05 2.27 -5.72
N ALA A 127 -26.53 2.81 -6.83
CA ALA A 127 -26.52 4.26 -7.04
C ALA A 127 -27.92 4.84 -7.24
N GLU A 128 -28.83 4.11 -7.86
CA GLU A 128 -30.24 4.49 -8.02
C GLU A 128 -30.95 4.55 -6.66
N ASP A 129 -30.72 3.57 -5.79
CA ASP A 129 -31.28 3.54 -4.44
C ASP A 129 -30.85 4.74 -3.58
N GLN A 130 -29.62 5.27 -3.83
CA GLN A 130 -29.13 6.46 -3.13
C GLN A 130 -29.79 7.78 -3.59
N THR A 131 -30.64 7.77 -4.61
CA THR A 131 -31.38 8.99 -5.05
C THR A 131 -32.36 9.50 -4.01
N PHE A 132 -32.77 8.68 -3.06
CA PHE A 132 -33.68 9.05 -1.97
C PHE A 132 -32.95 9.60 -0.72
N VAL A 133 -31.62 9.56 -0.72
CA VAL A 133 -30.79 10.00 0.40
C VAL A 133 -30.16 11.36 0.07
N HIS A 134 -30.20 12.29 1.02
CA HIS A 134 -29.54 13.59 0.91
C HIS A 134 -28.44 13.73 1.96
N THR A 135 -27.41 14.42 1.58
CA THR A 135 -26.27 14.69 2.46
C THR A 135 -26.65 15.75 3.50
N PRO A 136 -26.20 15.64 4.77
CA PRO A 136 -26.70 16.46 5.86
C PRO A 136 -26.27 17.93 5.84
N ALA A 137 -25.09 18.26 5.28
CA ALA A 137 -24.57 19.62 5.30
C ALA A 137 -24.78 20.39 3.99
N LEU A 138 -24.69 19.70 2.84
CA LEU A 138 -24.82 20.30 1.50
C LEU A 138 -26.22 20.13 0.90
N ASP A 139 -27.05 19.27 1.51
CA ASP A 139 -28.36 18.86 0.98
C ASP A 139 -28.32 18.36 -0.47
N LEU A 140 -27.20 17.76 -0.84
CA LEU A 140 -27.00 17.14 -2.16
C LEU A 140 -27.56 15.72 -2.14
N ASN A 141 -28.08 15.28 -3.28
CA ASN A 141 -28.48 13.90 -3.47
C ASN A 141 -27.27 12.97 -3.43
N ASP A 142 -27.26 11.96 -2.53
CA ASP A 142 -26.12 11.07 -2.33
C ASP A 142 -25.83 10.19 -3.56
N ALA A 143 -26.78 10.11 -4.51
CA ALA A 143 -26.55 9.47 -5.80
C ALA A 143 -25.35 10.08 -6.57
N PHE A 144 -25.03 11.37 -6.36
CA PHE A 144 -23.81 11.98 -6.96
C PHE A 144 -22.54 11.32 -6.43
N ARG A 145 -22.49 10.93 -5.16
CA ARG A 145 -21.38 10.19 -4.58
C ARG A 145 -21.40 8.74 -5.06
N ALA A 146 -22.54 8.08 -4.93
CA ALA A 146 -22.71 6.67 -5.28
C ALA A 146 -22.51 6.36 -6.76
N ALA A 147 -22.78 7.32 -7.67
CA ALA A 147 -22.55 7.19 -9.11
C ALA A 147 -21.07 6.95 -9.48
N ALA A 148 -20.13 7.25 -8.58
CA ALA A 148 -18.74 6.93 -8.77
C ALA A 148 -18.51 5.41 -8.94
N LEU A 149 -19.28 4.57 -8.23
CA LEU A 149 -19.16 3.11 -8.30
C LEU A 149 -19.50 2.56 -9.69
N PRO A 150 -20.72 2.70 -10.23
CA PRO A 150 -21.03 2.18 -11.56
C PRO A 150 -20.16 2.81 -12.65
N THR A 151 -19.83 4.10 -12.54
CA THR A 151 -18.93 4.79 -13.48
C THR A 151 -17.54 4.18 -13.46
N GLY A 152 -16.93 4.00 -12.29
CA GLY A 152 -15.62 3.40 -12.16
C GLY A 152 -15.59 1.93 -12.60
N VAL A 153 -16.63 1.15 -12.27
CA VAL A 153 -16.80 -0.24 -12.74
C VAL A 153 -16.86 -0.28 -14.27
N LEU A 154 -17.62 0.62 -14.90
CA LEU A 154 -17.72 0.71 -16.36
C LEU A 154 -16.37 1.09 -17.01
N LEU A 155 -15.66 2.05 -16.45
CA LEU A 155 -14.33 2.48 -16.94
C LEU A 155 -13.28 1.38 -16.77
N MET A 156 -13.28 0.66 -15.63
CA MET A 156 -12.42 -0.49 -15.41
C MET A 156 -12.77 -1.66 -16.34
N LEU A 157 -14.06 -1.88 -16.60
CA LEU A 157 -14.52 -2.89 -17.56
C LEU A 157 -14.02 -2.55 -18.97
N ALA A 158 -14.17 -1.31 -19.41
CA ALA A 158 -13.65 -0.85 -20.69
C ALA A 158 -12.13 -1.07 -20.78
N ALA A 159 -11.37 -0.71 -19.74
CA ALA A 159 -9.93 -0.95 -19.70
C ALA A 159 -9.57 -2.44 -19.74
N SER A 160 -10.35 -3.30 -19.07
CA SER A 160 -10.17 -4.77 -19.09
C SER A 160 -10.44 -5.35 -20.47
N LEU A 161 -11.50 -4.88 -21.14
CA LEU A 161 -11.84 -5.34 -22.50
C LEU A 161 -10.79 -4.92 -23.52
N ILE A 162 -10.27 -3.68 -23.43
CA ILE A 162 -9.14 -3.20 -24.26
C ILE A 162 -7.94 -4.15 -24.11
N ARG A 163 -7.62 -4.53 -22.89
CA ARG A 163 -6.52 -5.49 -22.62
C ARG A 163 -6.81 -6.90 -23.11
N CYS A 164 -8.06 -7.35 -23.08
CA CYS A 164 -8.45 -8.63 -23.66
C CYS A 164 -8.26 -8.65 -25.18
N VAL A 165 -8.61 -7.55 -25.87
CA VAL A 165 -8.42 -7.41 -27.33
C VAL A 165 -6.92 -7.42 -27.70
N ASP A 166 -6.08 -6.89 -26.82
CA ASP A 166 -4.62 -6.82 -27.01
C ASP A 166 -3.94 -8.20 -26.90
N ARG A 167 -4.60 -9.17 -26.29
CA ARG A 167 -4.10 -10.54 -26.17
C ARG A 167 -4.45 -11.36 -27.42
N GLY A 168 -3.61 -12.32 -27.73
CA GLY A 168 -3.87 -13.23 -28.83
C GLY A 168 -5.22 -13.96 -28.64
N TRP A 169 -6.06 -14.01 -29.70
CA TRP A 169 -7.39 -14.59 -29.59
C TRP A 169 -7.39 -16.06 -29.10
N ARG A 170 -6.30 -16.81 -29.37
CA ARG A 170 -6.13 -18.20 -28.92
C ARG A 170 -5.93 -18.29 -27.41
N ASP A 171 -5.11 -17.41 -26.87
CA ASP A 171 -4.83 -17.37 -25.43
C ASP A 171 -6.06 -16.89 -24.66
N LEU A 172 -6.75 -15.88 -25.19
CA LEU A 172 -8.02 -15.41 -24.62
C LEU A 172 -9.10 -16.49 -24.66
N ALA A 173 -9.27 -17.17 -25.78
CA ALA A 173 -10.26 -18.28 -25.91
C ALA A 173 -9.92 -19.40 -24.92
N SER A 174 -8.65 -19.79 -24.80
CA SER A 174 -8.21 -20.80 -23.83
C SER A 174 -8.44 -20.36 -22.38
N ALA A 175 -8.20 -19.10 -22.04
CA ALA A 175 -8.47 -18.56 -20.72
C ALA A 175 -9.96 -18.56 -20.39
N LEU A 176 -10.81 -18.15 -21.34
CA LEU A 176 -12.28 -18.18 -21.17
C LEU A 176 -12.81 -19.61 -21.02
N VAL A 177 -12.26 -20.59 -21.76
CA VAL A 177 -12.59 -22.01 -21.57
C VAL A 177 -12.21 -22.48 -20.16
N VAL A 178 -11.03 -22.13 -19.65
CA VAL A 178 -10.60 -22.53 -18.31
C VAL A 178 -11.49 -21.86 -17.24
N ILE A 179 -11.76 -20.56 -17.35
CA ILE A 179 -12.65 -19.84 -16.43
C ILE A 179 -14.07 -20.45 -16.49
N GLY A 180 -14.59 -20.72 -17.68
CA GLY A 180 -15.89 -21.37 -17.87
C GLY A 180 -15.92 -22.79 -17.30
N ALA A 181 -14.85 -23.56 -17.45
CA ALA A 181 -14.73 -24.90 -16.87
C ALA A 181 -14.73 -24.87 -15.35
N ILE A 182 -14.01 -23.90 -14.73
CA ILE A 182 -14.01 -23.69 -13.28
C ILE A 182 -15.42 -23.30 -12.79
N ALA A 183 -16.07 -22.34 -13.48
CA ALA A 183 -17.42 -21.90 -13.13
C ALA A 183 -18.44 -23.05 -13.26
N PHE A 184 -18.33 -23.85 -14.33
CA PHE A 184 -19.18 -25.04 -14.57
C PHE A 184 -18.94 -26.10 -13.48
N ALA A 185 -17.68 -26.40 -13.15
CA ALA A 185 -17.33 -27.34 -12.09
C ALA A 185 -17.92 -26.91 -10.74
N LEU A 186 -17.76 -25.62 -10.38
CA LEU A 186 -18.34 -25.06 -9.16
C LEU A 186 -19.87 -25.14 -9.16
N TYR A 187 -20.53 -24.91 -10.32
CA TYR A 187 -21.98 -25.02 -10.46
C TYR A 187 -22.45 -26.45 -10.25
N VAL A 188 -21.83 -27.44 -10.93
CA VAL A 188 -22.17 -28.87 -10.82
C VAL A 188 -21.92 -29.38 -9.39
N LEU A 189 -20.83 -28.95 -8.75
CA LEU A 189 -20.49 -29.31 -7.38
C LEU A 189 -21.28 -28.52 -6.33
N GLY A 190 -22.05 -27.49 -6.74
CA GLY A 190 -22.79 -26.59 -5.87
C GLY A 190 -23.62 -27.28 -4.77
N PRO A 191 -24.46 -28.30 -5.09
CA PRO A 191 -25.21 -29.03 -4.08
C PRO A 191 -24.34 -29.72 -3.01
N TRP A 192 -23.20 -30.31 -3.43
CA TRP A 192 -22.23 -30.91 -2.52
C TRP A 192 -21.50 -29.85 -1.68
N ILE A 193 -21.08 -28.73 -2.31
CA ILE A 193 -20.42 -27.61 -1.64
C ILE A 193 -21.31 -27.00 -0.56
N LYS A 194 -22.64 -26.90 -0.79
CA LYS A 194 -23.61 -26.48 0.25
C LYS A 194 -23.68 -27.47 1.40
N GLY A 195 -23.59 -28.76 1.13
CA GLY A 195 -23.71 -29.83 2.11
C GLY A 195 -22.54 -29.96 3.08
N ILE A 196 -21.35 -29.47 2.76
CA ILE A 196 -20.15 -29.55 3.61
C ILE A 196 -20.06 -28.46 4.68
N GLY A 197 -21.09 -27.60 4.80
CA GLY A 197 -21.11 -26.51 5.79
C GLY A 197 -19.94 -25.53 5.63
N ASN A 198 -19.37 -25.05 6.73
CA ASN A 198 -18.31 -24.02 6.71
C ASN A 198 -17.00 -24.44 6.01
N TRP A 199 -16.83 -25.73 5.67
CA TRP A 199 -15.70 -26.16 4.84
C TRP A 199 -15.76 -25.62 3.41
N ASN A 200 -16.93 -25.16 2.94
CA ASN A 200 -17.09 -24.47 1.66
C ASN A 200 -16.26 -23.18 1.59
N LEU A 201 -16.02 -22.50 2.71
CA LEU A 201 -15.19 -21.30 2.78
C LEU A 201 -13.75 -21.57 2.34
N VAL A 202 -13.22 -22.75 2.64
CA VAL A 202 -11.87 -23.16 2.19
C VAL A 202 -11.83 -23.24 0.66
N ILE A 203 -12.90 -23.73 0.01
CA ILE A 203 -12.97 -23.83 -1.45
C ILE A 203 -12.92 -22.43 -2.08
N PHE A 204 -13.71 -21.48 -1.59
CA PHE A 204 -13.79 -20.15 -2.19
C PHE A 204 -12.66 -19.21 -1.76
N PHE A 205 -12.36 -19.16 -0.45
CA PHE A 205 -11.46 -18.14 0.13
C PHE A 205 -10.04 -18.63 0.36
N ALA A 206 -9.74 -19.91 0.17
CA ALA A 206 -8.38 -20.42 0.11
C ALA A 206 -8.04 -20.96 -1.28
N VAL A 207 -8.81 -21.91 -1.82
CA VAL A 207 -8.46 -22.58 -3.08
C VAL A 207 -8.72 -21.66 -4.28
N LEU A 208 -9.94 -21.15 -4.48
CA LEU A 208 -10.29 -20.32 -5.64
C LEU A 208 -9.51 -19.00 -5.62
N LEU A 209 -9.45 -18.35 -4.47
CA LEU A 209 -8.64 -17.13 -4.28
C LEU A 209 -7.17 -17.41 -4.55
N GLY A 210 -6.60 -18.46 -3.93
CA GLY A 210 -5.20 -18.84 -4.12
C GLY A 210 -4.86 -19.14 -5.57
N LEU A 211 -5.71 -19.89 -6.27
CA LEU A 211 -5.55 -20.16 -7.71
C LEU A 211 -5.57 -18.87 -8.54
N GLY A 212 -6.48 -17.94 -8.25
CA GLY A 212 -6.52 -16.63 -8.91
C GLY A 212 -5.24 -15.82 -8.71
N VAL A 213 -4.75 -15.73 -7.47
CA VAL A 213 -3.50 -15.03 -7.14
C VAL A 213 -2.31 -15.68 -7.83
N LEU A 214 -2.18 -17.00 -7.77
CA LEU A 214 -1.11 -17.75 -8.43
C LEU A 214 -1.17 -17.65 -9.96
N ALA A 215 -2.37 -17.50 -10.53
CA ALA A 215 -2.57 -17.25 -11.95
C ALA A 215 -2.24 -15.81 -12.37
N GLY A 216 -1.89 -14.92 -11.42
CA GLY A 216 -1.54 -13.52 -11.70
C GLY A 216 -2.75 -12.62 -11.93
N VAL A 217 -3.95 -13.02 -11.52
CA VAL A 217 -5.13 -12.15 -11.46
C VAL A 217 -4.89 -11.09 -10.39
N PRO A 218 -5.23 -9.80 -10.64
CA PRO A 218 -5.05 -8.79 -9.61
C PRO A 218 -5.87 -9.08 -8.35
N ILE A 219 -5.28 -8.86 -7.18
CA ILE A 219 -5.75 -9.35 -5.87
C ILE A 219 -7.17 -8.86 -5.54
N ALA A 220 -7.50 -7.60 -5.85
CA ALA A 220 -8.84 -7.07 -5.63
C ALA A 220 -9.93 -7.88 -6.35
N PHE A 221 -9.64 -8.28 -7.59
CA PHE A 221 -10.58 -9.10 -8.39
C PHE A 221 -10.62 -10.54 -7.89
N CYS A 222 -9.54 -11.07 -7.34
CA CYS A 222 -9.56 -12.38 -6.67
C CYS A 222 -10.50 -12.37 -5.46
N PHE A 223 -10.44 -11.32 -4.62
CA PHE A 223 -11.34 -11.14 -3.49
C PHE A 223 -12.80 -11.04 -3.96
N GLY A 224 -13.05 -10.20 -4.96
CA GLY A 224 -14.39 -10.00 -5.52
C GLY A 224 -14.97 -11.28 -6.13
N LEU A 225 -14.23 -11.96 -7.01
CA LEU A 225 -14.68 -13.21 -7.66
C LEU A 225 -14.93 -14.33 -6.65
N SER A 226 -14.06 -14.51 -5.66
CA SER A 226 -14.25 -15.50 -4.61
C SER A 226 -15.52 -15.23 -3.81
N THR A 227 -15.76 -13.95 -3.46
CA THR A 227 -16.97 -13.54 -2.73
C THR A 227 -18.22 -13.71 -3.58
N VAL A 228 -18.22 -13.26 -4.84
CA VAL A 228 -19.35 -13.45 -5.77
C VAL A 228 -19.67 -14.93 -5.93
N SER A 229 -18.64 -15.77 -6.16
CA SER A 229 -18.82 -17.21 -6.33
C SER A 229 -19.41 -17.86 -5.08
N TYR A 230 -18.92 -17.47 -3.90
CA TYR A 230 -19.47 -17.93 -2.62
C TYR A 230 -20.93 -17.56 -2.46
N LEU A 231 -21.29 -16.28 -2.67
CA LEU A 231 -22.67 -15.80 -2.52
C LEU A 231 -23.63 -16.50 -3.48
N LEU A 232 -23.28 -16.58 -4.75
CA LEU A 232 -24.14 -17.19 -5.78
C LEU A 232 -24.37 -18.68 -5.57
N LEU A 233 -23.37 -19.41 -5.06
CA LEU A 233 -23.45 -20.86 -5.00
C LEU A 233 -23.87 -21.39 -3.64
N THR A 234 -23.68 -20.63 -2.54
CA THR A 234 -23.90 -21.17 -1.19
C THR A 234 -24.96 -20.41 -0.38
N THR A 235 -25.28 -19.19 -0.78
CA THR A 235 -26.22 -18.34 -0.03
C THR A 235 -27.45 -17.96 -0.86
N THR A 236 -28.40 -17.29 -0.25
CA THR A 236 -29.55 -16.65 -0.92
C THR A 236 -29.40 -15.14 -0.97
N THR A 237 -28.25 -14.61 -0.55
CA THR A 237 -27.98 -13.17 -0.51
C THR A 237 -27.79 -12.64 -1.93
N PRO A 238 -28.53 -11.58 -2.32
CA PRO A 238 -28.42 -11.00 -3.64
C PRO A 238 -27.09 -10.26 -3.84
N LEU A 239 -26.63 -10.14 -5.08
CA LEU A 239 -25.35 -9.45 -5.41
C LEU A 239 -25.43 -7.94 -5.21
N GLU A 240 -26.60 -7.35 -5.09
CA GLU A 240 -26.86 -5.93 -4.80
C GLU A 240 -26.22 -5.46 -3.48
N VAL A 241 -25.90 -6.40 -2.60
CA VAL A 241 -25.20 -6.10 -1.34
C VAL A 241 -23.73 -5.72 -1.58
N LEU A 242 -23.08 -6.26 -2.64
CA LEU A 242 -21.65 -6.07 -2.87
C LEU A 242 -21.24 -4.61 -3.09
N PRO A 243 -21.92 -3.81 -3.95
CA PRO A 243 -21.56 -2.41 -4.14
C PRO A 243 -21.63 -1.61 -2.84
N GLY A 244 -22.63 -1.85 -2.00
CA GLY A 244 -22.74 -1.20 -0.69
C GLY A 244 -21.58 -1.57 0.24
N ARG A 245 -21.08 -2.82 0.18
CA ARG A 245 -19.92 -3.22 0.97
C ARG A 245 -18.61 -2.67 0.41
N ILE A 246 -18.49 -2.51 -0.91
CA ILE A 246 -17.36 -1.82 -1.53
C ILE A 246 -17.37 -0.35 -1.08
N ASP A 247 -18.53 0.30 -1.15
CA ASP A 247 -18.70 1.68 -0.71
C ASP A 247 -18.31 1.86 0.76
N GLU A 248 -18.84 1.03 1.65
CA GLU A 248 -18.51 1.03 3.09
C GLU A 248 -16.99 0.92 3.33
N GLY A 249 -16.32 0.03 2.58
CA GLY A 249 -14.87 -0.18 2.70
C GLY A 249 -14.05 1.01 2.23
N VAL A 250 -14.54 1.76 1.24
CA VAL A 250 -13.81 2.90 0.66
C VAL A 250 -14.19 4.23 1.33
N SER A 251 -15.41 4.40 1.81
CA SER A 251 -15.95 5.69 2.29
C SER A 251 -15.45 6.14 3.67
N SER A 252 -14.51 5.44 4.29
CA SER A 252 -13.94 5.87 5.58
C SER A 252 -13.15 7.17 5.42
N LEU A 253 -13.53 8.24 6.13
CA LEU A 253 -12.83 9.53 6.15
C LEU A 253 -11.35 9.41 6.56
N ILE A 254 -11.01 8.38 7.32
CA ILE A 254 -9.64 8.06 7.70
C ILE A 254 -8.78 7.74 6.46
N LEU A 255 -9.35 7.07 5.47
CA LEU A 255 -8.67 6.67 4.24
C LEU A 255 -8.39 7.84 3.30
N LEU A 256 -9.04 9.00 3.48
CA LEU A 256 -8.72 10.26 2.82
C LEU A 256 -7.24 10.66 3.00
N ALA A 257 -6.63 10.27 4.11
CA ALA A 257 -5.20 10.51 4.34
C ALA A 257 -4.29 9.75 3.35
N VAL A 258 -4.74 8.64 2.75
CA VAL A 258 -3.93 7.81 1.84
C VAL A 258 -3.48 8.59 0.59
N PRO A 259 -4.37 9.17 -0.25
CA PRO A 259 -3.94 9.95 -1.40
C PRO A 259 -3.09 11.16 -1.01
N LEU A 260 -3.39 11.80 0.11
CA LEU A 260 -2.65 12.97 0.56
C LEU A 260 -1.20 12.63 0.95
N PHE A 261 -0.96 11.54 1.69
CA PHE A 261 0.41 11.11 2.01
C PHE A 261 1.16 10.58 0.78
N ILE A 262 0.49 9.92 -0.16
CA ILE A 262 1.09 9.53 -1.44
C ILE A 262 1.59 10.77 -2.19
N LEU A 263 0.75 11.79 -2.34
CA LEU A 263 1.14 13.03 -3.01
C LEU A 263 2.25 13.75 -2.25
N LEU A 264 2.16 13.82 -0.92
CA LEU A 264 3.21 14.40 -0.09
C LEU A 264 4.56 13.71 -0.34
N GLY A 265 4.58 12.38 -0.47
CA GLY A 265 5.76 11.61 -0.84
C GLY A 265 6.36 12.04 -2.19
N TYR A 266 5.55 12.19 -3.22
CA TYR A 266 6.00 12.72 -4.52
C TYR A 266 6.55 14.14 -4.41
N LEU A 267 5.88 15.02 -3.67
CA LEU A 267 6.32 16.41 -3.49
C LEU A 267 7.68 16.52 -2.80
N ILE A 268 7.97 15.68 -1.81
CA ILE A 268 9.26 15.66 -1.11
C ILE A 268 10.40 15.32 -2.05
N VAL A 269 10.17 14.38 -2.97
CA VAL A 269 11.16 14.02 -4.01
C VAL A 269 11.32 15.18 -5.01
N MET A 270 10.21 15.73 -5.50
CA MET A 270 10.19 16.82 -6.49
C MET A 270 10.86 18.10 -5.97
N THR A 271 10.72 18.40 -4.69
CA THR A 271 11.27 19.60 -4.04
C THR A 271 12.69 19.43 -3.55
N ARG A 272 13.32 18.25 -3.73
CA ARG A 272 14.64 17.89 -3.20
C ARG A 272 14.77 17.95 -1.67
N MET A 273 13.67 17.95 -0.94
CA MET A 273 13.68 17.91 0.52
C MET A 273 14.39 16.65 1.04
N SER A 274 14.11 15.49 0.44
CA SER A 274 14.80 14.23 0.76
C SER A 274 16.31 14.31 0.55
N THR A 275 16.76 14.90 -0.56
CA THR A 275 18.20 15.11 -0.85
C THR A 275 18.87 15.98 0.22
N ALA A 276 18.21 17.04 0.68
CA ALA A 276 18.74 17.89 1.74
C ALA A 276 18.93 17.12 3.06
N MET A 277 17.95 16.28 3.43
CA MET A 277 18.02 15.42 4.63
C MET A 277 19.17 14.41 4.53
N VAL A 278 19.29 13.72 3.38
CA VAL A 278 20.36 12.74 3.15
C VAL A 278 21.74 13.40 3.22
N ASN A 279 21.92 14.56 2.60
CA ASN A 279 23.20 15.30 2.62
C ASN A 279 23.58 15.75 4.02
N PHE A 280 22.61 16.19 4.84
CA PHE A 280 22.88 16.52 6.24
C PHE A 280 23.34 15.30 7.04
N LEU A 281 22.64 14.16 6.91
CA LEU A 281 23.04 12.92 7.59
C LEU A 281 24.41 12.43 7.10
N ALA A 282 24.71 12.55 5.81
CA ALA A 282 26.02 12.20 5.26
C ALA A 282 27.15 13.08 5.82
N ALA A 283 26.92 14.38 5.99
CA ALA A 283 27.86 15.27 6.63
C ALA A 283 28.05 14.94 8.13
N LEU A 284 26.97 14.54 8.82
CA LEU A 284 26.99 14.26 10.26
C LEU A 284 27.70 12.93 10.60
N VAL A 285 27.37 11.84 9.88
CA VAL A 285 27.76 10.46 10.26
C VAL A 285 28.59 9.77 9.15
N GLY A 286 28.68 10.34 7.95
CA GLY A 286 29.32 9.70 6.81
C GLY A 286 30.84 9.45 6.96
N HIS A 287 31.49 10.08 7.92
CA HIS A 287 32.90 9.91 8.23
C HIS A 287 33.20 8.69 9.14
N VAL A 288 32.20 8.15 9.82
CA VAL A 288 32.34 6.98 10.71
C VAL A 288 32.51 5.70 9.89
N GLU A 289 33.13 4.68 10.46
CA GLU A 289 33.23 3.37 9.84
C GLU A 289 31.85 2.75 9.62
N GLY A 290 31.51 2.39 8.37
CA GLY A 290 30.14 2.02 7.99
C GLY A 290 29.15 3.21 7.96
N GLY A 291 29.64 4.44 8.04
CA GLY A 291 28.83 5.65 8.20
C GLY A 291 27.77 5.81 7.11
N LEU A 292 28.10 5.50 5.84
CA LEU A 292 27.10 5.59 4.76
C LEU A 292 25.96 4.57 4.90
N ALA A 293 26.20 3.41 5.52
CA ALA A 293 25.12 2.48 5.85
C ALA A 293 24.20 3.06 6.94
N TYR A 294 24.76 3.73 7.95
CA TYR A 294 23.96 4.43 8.95
C TYR A 294 23.21 5.63 8.38
N VAL A 295 23.83 6.36 7.43
CA VAL A 295 23.15 7.42 6.68
C VAL A 295 21.97 6.86 5.91
N LEU A 296 22.12 5.71 5.23
CA LEU A 296 21.02 5.06 4.51
C LEU A 296 19.87 4.70 5.46
N LEU A 297 20.17 4.04 6.59
CA LEU A 297 19.16 3.69 7.58
C LEU A 297 18.47 4.93 8.15
N GLY A 298 19.24 5.94 8.56
CA GLY A 298 18.70 7.20 9.09
C GLY A 298 17.88 7.98 8.06
N ALA A 299 18.32 8.00 6.80
CA ALA A 299 17.59 8.63 5.71
C ALA A 299 16.26 7.92 5.43
N MET A 300 16.26 6.57 5.41
CA MET A 300 15.03 5.80 5.27
C MET A 300 14.06 6.05 6.43
N LEU A 301 14.55 6.13 7.68
CA LEU A 301 13.74 6.49 8.84
C LEU A 301 13.10 7.89 8.74
N LEU A 302 13.88 8.87 8.29
CA LEU A 302 13.40 10.26 8.20
C LEU A 302 12.45 10.47 7.01
N VAL A 303 12.80 9.92 5.83
CA VAL A 303 12.00 10.09 4.61
C VAL A 303 10.69 9.32 4.74
N SER A 304 10.72 8.09 5.28
CA SER A 304 9.52 7.30 5.53
C SER A 304 8.59 7.97 6.55
N GLY A 305 9.16 8.68 7.53
CA GLY A 305 8.40 9.52 8.46
C GLY A 305 7.67 10.71 7.80
N ILE A 306 7.61 10.79 6.48
CA ILE A 306 6.90 11.84 5.74
C ILE A 306 6.05 11.24 4.61
N SER A 307 6.63 10.37 3.77
CA SER A 307 5.98 9.88 2.54
C SER A 307 5.04 8.70 2.77
N GLY A 308 5.36 7.86 3.76
CA GLY A 308 4.63 6.63 4.03
C GLY A 308 4.62 5.59 2.89
N ALA A 309 5.39 5.82 1.81
CA ALA A 309 5.44 4.97 0.63
C ALA A 309 6.84 4.41 0.39
N LYS A 310 7.07 3.13 0.67
CA LYS A 310 8.39 2.44 0.62
C LYS A 310 9.17 2.65 -0.67
N THR A 311 8.51 2.52 -1.81
CA THR A 311 9.15 2.68 -3.13
C THR A 311 9.60 4.12 -3.36
N ALA A 312 8.81 5.10 -2.93
CA ALA A 312 9.17 6.50 -3.00
C ALA A 312 10.36 6.81 -2.08
N ASP A 313 10.38 6.25 -0.87
CA ASP A 313 11.49 6.41 0.08
C ASP A 313 12.79 5.85 -0.48
N MET A 314 12.75 4.61 -0.98
CA MET A 314 13.93 3.98 -1.61
C MET A 314 14.42 4.77 -2.81
N ALA A 315 13.51 5.27 -3.65
CA ALA A 315 13.84 6.08 -4.81
C ALA A 315 14.38 7.48 -4.45
N ALA A 316 14.02 8.01 -3.30
CA ALA A 316 14.56 9.27 -2.77
C ALA A 316 15.99 9.11 -2.24
N VAL A 317 16.31 7.96 -1.64
CA VAL A 317 17.57 7.74 -0.89
C VAL A 317 18.65 7.08 -1.77
N ALA A 318 18.30 6.03 -2.52
CA ALA A 318 19.27 5.23 -3.26
C ALA A 318 20.10 6.03 -4.29
N PRO A 319 19.52 6.90 -5.15
CA PRO A 319 20.28 7.65 -6.14
C PRO A 319 21.30 8.61 -5.54
N VAL A 320 21.04 9.08 -4.31
CA VAL A 320 21.93 10.02 -3.61
C VAL A 320 23.12 9.29 -2.98
N LEU A 321 22.89 8.12 -2.37
CA LEU A 321 23.92 7.42 -1.58
C LEU A 321 24.68 6.35 -2.36
N PHE A 322 24.04 5.63 -3.27
CA PHE A 322 24.66 4.50 -3.96
C PHE A 322 25.93 4.86 -4.74
N PRO A 323 26.01 6.01 -5.47
CA PRO A 323 27.23 6.39 -6.16
C PRO A 323 28.43 6.50 -5.21
N ASP A 324 28.25 7.11 -4.05
CA ASP A 324 29.33 7.29 -3.09
C ASP A 324 29.68 5.99 -2.34
N MET A 325 28.67 5.17 -2.03
CA MET A 325 28.88 3.85 -1.44
C MET A 325 29.66 2.92 -2.40
N LYS A 326 29.32 2.94 -3.70
CA LYS A 326 30.06 2.21 -4.75
C LYS A 326 31.52 2.69 -4.87
N LYS A 327 31.77 4.00 -4.85
CA LYS A 327 33.12 4.57 -4.84
C LYS A 327 33.95 4.10 -3.66
N ARG A 328 33.33 3.92 -2.49
CA ARG A 328 33.99 3.36 -1.29
C ARG A 328 34.17 1.83 -1.34
N GLY A 329 33.84 1.19 -2.46
CA GLY A 329 34.07 -0.23 -2.70
C GLY A 329 33.10 -1.16 -2.03
N ILE A 330 31.94 -0.66 -1.56
CA ILE A 330 30.87 -1.49 -1.02
C ILE A 330 30.23 -2.28 -2.18
N HIS A 331 30.02 -3.57 -1.97
CA HIS A 331 29.48 -4.45 -3.01
C HIS A 331 28.00 -4.11 -3.29
N GLU A 332 27.63 -4.02 -4.57
CA GLU A 332 26.27 -3.63 -4.99
C GLU A 332 25.15 -4.47 -4.36
N GLY A 333 25.40 -5.77 -4.20
CA GLY A 333 24.45 -6.66 -3.51
C GLY A 333 24.22 -6.34 -2.03
N GLU A 334 25.22 -5.75 -1.32
CA GLU A 334 25.01 -5.26 0.06
C GLU A 334 24.18 -3.99 0.06
N LEU A 335 24.41 -3.08 -0.92
CA LEU A 335 23.65 -1.83 -1.03
C LEU A 335 22.16 -2.11 -1.19
N VAL A 336 21.81 -2.96 -2.15
CA VAL A 336 20.40 -3.28 -2.43
C VAL A 336 19.76 -4.09 -1.30
N SER A 337 20.54 -4.97 -0.64
CA SER A 337 20.04 -5.75 0.49
C SER A 337 19.73 -4.86 1.71
N LEU A 338 20.58 -3.89 2.01
CA LEU A 338 20.33 -2.95 3.09
C LEU A 338 19.16 -2.01 2.76
N LEU A 339 19.08 -1.52 1.51
CA LEU A 339 17.97 -0.69 1.06
C LEU A 339 16.63 -1.43 1.18
N ALA A 340 16.57 -2.67 0.72
CA ALA A 340 15.38 -3.51 0.82
C ALA A 340 14.99 -3.77 2.29
N ALA A 341 15.95 -4.18 3.13
CA ALA A 341 15.70 -4.43 4.55
C ALA A 341 15.25 -3.16 5.30
N SER A 342 15.82 -1.99 4.94
CA SER A 342 15.37 -0.72 5.52
C SER A 342 13.95 -0.34 5.09
N GLY A 343 13.54 -0.69 3.87
CA GLY A 343 12.16 -0.55 3.40
C GLY A 343 11.17 -1.40 4.21
N ALA A 344 11.56 -2.63 4.60
CA ALA A 344 10.73 -3.48 5.46
C ALA A 344 10.50 -2.88 6.85
N MET A 345 11.50 -2.26 7.42
CA MET A 345 11.44 -1.59 8.73
C MET A 345 10.61 -0.30 8.69
N ALA A 346 10.68 0.41 7.57
CA ALA A 346 10.13 1.75 7.40
C ALA A 346 8.60 1.83 7.57
N GLU A 347 7.88 0.70 7.40
CA GLU A 347 6.42 0.64 7.53
C GLU A 347 5.89 0.97 8.93
N THR A 348 6.69 0.77 9.97
CA THR A 348 6.30 1.09 11.35
C THR A 348 6.47 2.55 11.72
N ILE A 349 7.16 3.34 10.86
CA ILE A 349 7.50 4.72 11.18
C ILE A 349 6.39 5.65 10.73
N PRO A 350 5.77 6.39 11.66
CA PRO A 350 4.68 7.29 11.32
C PRO A 350 5.19 8.59 10.65
N PRO A 351 4.37 9.13 9.71
CA PRO A 351 3.13 8.56 9.20
C PRO A 351 3.37 7.45 8.18
N SER A 352 2.61 6.36 8.29
CA SER A 352 2.65 5.24 7.35
C SER A 352 1.25 4.94 6.81
N ILE A 353 1.15 4.74 5.50
CA ILE A 353 -0.09 4.37 4.83
C ILE A 353 -0.62 3.04 5.40
N VAL A 354 0.26 2.09 5.71
CA VAL A 354 -0.12 0.80 6.28
C VAL A 354 -0.72 0.95 7.68
N LEU A 355 -0.17 1.85 8.52
CA LEU A 355 -0.74 2.16 9.85
C LEU A 355 -2.14 2.77 9.74
N ILE A 356 -2.36 3.66 8.77
CA ILE A 356 -3.66 4.28 8.52
C ILE A 356 -4.68 3.23 8.09
N ILE A 357 -4.31 2.35 7.17
CA ILE A 357 -5.18 1.27 6.69
C ILE A 357 -5.54 0.31 7.83
N ILE A 358 -4.57 -0.10 8.65
CA ILE A 358 -4.82 -0.94 9.82
C ILE A 358 -5.81 -0.25 10.75
N GLY A 359 -5.58 1.02 11.11
CA GLY A 359 -6.49 1.78 11.95
C GLY A 359 -7.91 1.81 11.36
N SER A 360 -8.03 2.02 10.05
CA SER A 360 -9.33 2.05 9.36
C SER A 360 -10.07 0.71 9.40
N VAL A 361 -9.37 -0.42 9.11
CA VAL A 361 -10.03 -1.74 8.99
C VAL A 361 -10.21 -2.48 10.33
N THR A 362 -9.43 -2.11 11.35
CA THR A 362 -9.49 -2.78 12.68
C THR A 362 -10.10 -1.93 13.77
N GLY A 363 -10.32 -0.63 13.53
CA GLY A 363 -10.84 0.33 14.50
C GLY A 363 -9.81 0.77 15.55
N VAL A 364 -8.53 0.41 15.41
CA VAL A 364 -7.47 0.84 16.33
C VAL A 364 -7.11 2.30 16.08
N SER A 365 -6.94 3.08 17.14
CA SER A 365 -6.60 4.50 17.05
C SER A 365 -5.32 4.74 16.24
N ILE A 366 -5.39 5.59 15.21
CA ILE A 366 -4.23 5.95 14.37
C ILE A 366 -3.17 6.67 15.19
N ALA A 367 -3.56 7.56 16.10
CA ALA A 367 -2.63 8.23 16.99
C ALA A 367 -1.86 7.24 17.87
N ALA A 368 -2.56 6.22 18.41
CA ALA A 368 -1.95 5.14 19.18
C ALA A 368 -1.02 4.29 18.31
N LEU A 369 -1.41 3.98 17.07
CA LEU A 369 -0.55 3.26 16.11
C LEU A 369 0.72 4.07 15.76
N PHE A 370 0.57 5.36 15.53
CA PHE A 370 1.71 6.25 15.25
C PHE A 370 2.67 6.33 16.46
N THR A 371 2.11 6.40 17.66
CA THR A 371 2.91 6.41 18.89
C THR A 371 3.65 5.08 19.09
N GLY A 372 2.93 3.96 18.93
CA GLY A 372 3.47 2.61 19.15
C GLY A 372 4.50 2.14 18.13
N GLY A 373 4.56 2.74 16.93
CA GLY A 373 5.48 2.36 15.86
C GLY A 373 6.92 2.84 16.02
N ILE A 374 7.18 3.87 16.86
CA ILE A 374 8.49 4.52 16.97
C ILE A 374 9.56 3.56 17.50
N MET A 375 9.34 2.98 18.66
CA MET A 375 10.34 2.11 19.31
C MET A 375 10.59 0.81 18.53
N PRO A 376 9.59 0.10 18.00
CA PRO A 376 9.83 -1.00 17.08
C PRO A 376 10.73 -0.64 15.90
N GLY A 377 10.49 0.52 15.26
CA GLY A 377 11.35 1.03 14.19
C GLY A 377 12.80 1.23 14.62
N VAL A 378 13.03 1.81 15.80
CA VAL A 378 14.38 1.99 16.36
C VAL A 378 15.05 0.64 16.66
N VAL A 379 14.34 -0.33 17.23
CA VAL A 379 14.88 -1.68 17.50
C VAL A 379 15.34 -2.35 16.21
N LEU A 380 14.54 -2.28 15.14
CA LEU A 380 14.92 -2.87 13.87
C LEU A 380 16.07 -2.10 13.19
N ALA A 381 16.08 -0.78 13.29
CA ALA A 381 17.18 0.03 12.78
C ALA A 381 18.51 -0.34 13.45
N LEU A 382 18.51 -0.55 14.76
CA LEU A 382 19.69 -1.00 15.51
C LEU A 382 20.12 -2.40 15.08
N ALA A 383 19.18 -3.33 14.90
CA ALA A 383 19.48 -4.67 14.41
C ALA A 383 20.14 -4.63 13.01
N LEU A 384 19.60 -3.83 12.10
CA LEU A 384 20.17 -3.62 10.77
C LEU A 384 21.55 -2.92 10.83
N ALA A 385 21.72 -1.91 11.69
CA ALA A 385 22.98 -1.21 11.86
C ALA A 385 24.12 -2.14 12.31
N ILE A 386 23.82 -3.07 13.22
CA ILE A 386 24.79 -4.09 13.70
C ILE A 386 25.24 -4.99 12.54
N ILE A 387 24.32 -5.47 11.71
CA ILE A 387 24.64 -6.33 10.57
C ILE A 387 25.37 -5.54 9.49
N ALA A 388 24.90 -4.33 9.17
CA ALA A 388 25.52 -3.46 8.17
C ALA A 388 26.98 -3.15 8.52
N ARG A 389 27.29 -2.84 9.79
CA ARG A 389 28.66 -2.63 10.25
C ARG A 389 29.58 -3.83 9.98
N ARG A 390 29.06 -5.05 10.15
CA ARG A 390 29.86 -6.27 9.96
C ARG A 390 30.06 -6.62 8.49
N ARG A 391 29.11 -6.26 7.62
CA ARG A 391 29.07 -6.69 6.22
C ARG A 391 29.52 -5.63 5.22
N MET A 392 29.37 -4.36 5.55
CA MET A 392 29.76 -3.23 4.71
C MET A 392 31.12 -2.67 5.12
N ALA A 393 32.12 -3.55 5.29
CA ALA A 393 33.48 -3.12 5.52
C ALA A 393 33.98 -2.35 4.28
N GLU A 394 34.31 -1.07 4.46
CA GLU A 394 34.90 -0.21 3.44
C GLU A 394 36.33 -0.68 3.12
N ARG A 395 36.76 -0.52 1.87
CA ARG A 395 38.16 -0.81 1.51
C ARG A 395 39.11 0.10 2.26
N SER A 396 40.15 -0.47 2.87
CA SER A 396 41.22 0.27 3.51
C SER A 396 41.88 1.21 2.49
N GLY A 397 41.94 2.52 2.83
CA GLY A 397 42.64 3.51 1.98
C GLY A 397 41.76 4.55 1.27
N VAL A 398 40.42 4.46 1.41
CA VAL A 398 39.53 5.54 0.95
C VAL A 398 39.55 6.65 1.99
N GLU A 399 39.96 7.86 1.61
CA GLU A 399 39.94 9.03 2.48
C GLU A 399 38.50 9.31 2.94
N ARG A 400 38.29 9.23 4.24
CA ARG A 400 37.03 9.62 4.90
C ARG A 400 37.10 11.11 5.16
N GLY A 401 36.57 11.93 4.27
CA GLY A 401 36.47 13.37 4.50
C GLY A 401 35.64 13.63 5.76
N VAL A 402 36.26 14.18 6.80
CA VAL A 402 35.55 14.65 7.98
C VAL A 402 34.95 16.01 7.65
N ALA A 403 33.62 16.11 7.65
CA ALA A 403 32.96 17.39 7.44
C ALA A 403 33.30 18.38 8.57
N THR A 404 33.61 19.60 8.22
CA THR A 404 33.87 20.65 9.19
C THR A 404 32.58 21.02 9.94
N ALA A 405 32.69 21.52 11.17
CA ALA A 405 31.53 22.01 11.93
C ALA A 405 30.73 23.07 11.17
N ARG A 406 31.39 23.87 10.33
CA ARG A 406 30.76 24.87 9.45
C ARG A 406 29.94 24.20 8.34
N GLU A 407 30.44 23.12 7.79
CA GLU A 407 29.74 22.35 6.74
C GLU A 407 28.53 21.61 7.31
N ILE A 408 28.67 20.97 8.48
CA ILE A 408 27.56 20.36 9.20
C ILE A 408 26.47 21.41 9.52
N GLY A 409 26.88 22.58 10.04
CA GLY A 409 25.94 23.68 10.32
C GLY A 409 25.23 24.19 9.07
N ARG A 410 25.95 24.33 7.94
CA ARG A 410 25.35 24.75 6.66
C ARG A 410 24.34 23.73 6.13
N THR A 411 24.71 22.44 6.13
CA THR A 411 23.82 21.36 5.69
C THR A 411 22.62 21.21 6.61
N PHE A 412 22.79 21.40 7.92
CA PHE A 412 21.68 21.41 8.89
C PHE A 412 20.68 22.54 8.60
N VAL A 413 21.14 23.79 8.46
CA VAL A 413 20.26 24.93 8.17
C VAL A 413 19.48 24.71 6.86
N PHE A 414 20.15 24.14 5.86
CA PHE A 414 19.49 23.83 4.58
C PHE A 414 18.50 22.66 4.72
N ALA A 415 18.78 21.65 5.55
CA ALA A 415 17.89 20.52 5.79
C ALA A 415 16.79 20.81 6.83
N ALA A 416 16.93 21.85 7.65
CA ALA A 416 16.02 22.14 8.77
C ALA A 416 14.53 22.22 8.36
N PRO A 417 14.14 22.87 7.25
CA PRO A 417 12.75 22.85 6.80
C PRO A 417 12.24 21.45 6.49
N ALA A 418 13.08 20.59 5.87
CA ALA A 418 12.70 19.22 5.59
C ALA A 418 12.60 18.37 6.85
N LEU A 419 13.53 18.56 7.81
CA LEU A 419 13.54 17.84 9.10
C LEU A 419 12.38 18.24 10.02
N LEU A 420 11.89 19.47 9.88
CA LEU A 420 10.78 19.98 10.69
C LEU A 420 9.46 19.31 10.32
N LEU A 421 9.26 18.95 9.04
CA LEU A 421 8.00 18.39 8.54
C LEU A 421 7.58 17.10 9.26
N PRO A 422 8.42 16.04 9.35
CA PRO A 422 8.03 14.81 10.08
C PRO A 422 7.79 15.07 11.57
N VAL A 423 8.45 16.05 12.17
CA VAL A 423 8.22 16.43 13.57
C VAL A 423 6.85 17.08 13.73
N ILE A 424 6.50 18.04 12.86
CA ILE A 424 5.18 18.69 12.88
C ILE A 424 4.08 17.66 12.70
N ILE A 425 4.18 16.79 11.68
CA ILE A 425 3.19 15.75 11.38
C ILE A 425 2.97 14.88 12.62
N ARG A 426 4.06 14.39 13.19
CA ARG A 426 4.02 13.47 14.33
C ARG A 426 3.40 14.13 15.56
N VAL A 427 3.89 15.28 15.97
CA VAL A 427 3.41 15.97 17.17
C VAL A 427 1.93 16.33 17.03
N ALA A 428 1.51 16.86 15.88
CA ALA A 428 0.11 17.25 15.67
C ALA A 428 -0.86 16.07 15.77
N VAL A 429 -0.49 14.89 15.27
CA VAL A 429 -1.35 13.68 15.34
C VAL A 429 -1.32 13.04 16.73
N MET A 430 -0.13 12.94 17.36
CA MET A 430 0.02 12.29 18.68
C MET A 430 -0.67 13.08 19.79
N GLU A 431 -0.54 14.40 19.77
CA GLU A 431 -1.20 15.28 20.73
C GLU A 431 -2.70 15.50 20.42
N GLY A 432 -3.22 14.87 19.36
CA GLY A 432 -4.62 14.99 18.95
C GLY A 432 -5.02 16.39 18.50
N VAL A 433 -4.06 17.26 18.18
CA VAL A 433 -4.31 18.62 17.69
C VAL A 433 -4.97 18.60 16.32
N ALA A 434 -4.53 17.68 15.45
CA ALA A 434 -5.06 17.53 14.11
C ALA A 434 -5.17 16.05 13.70
N THR A 435 -6.12 15.74 12.82
CA THR A 435 -6.28 14.41 12.22
C THR A 435 -5.15 14.11 11.22
N ALA A 436 -4.95 12.84 10.89
CA ALA A 436 -3.97 12.44 9.86
C ALA A 436 -4.23 13.12 8.50
N THR A 437 -5.50 13.32 8.13
CA THR A 437 -5.92 13.99 6.90
C THR A 437 -5.55 15.48 6.91
N GLU A 438 -5.86 16.18 8.00
CA GLU A 438 -5.54 17.60 8.17
C GLU A 438 -4.03 17.84 8.13
N VAL A 439 -3.27 16.98 8.82
CA VAL A 439 -1.81 17.10 8.87
C VAL A 439 -1.17 16.80 7.51
N ALA A 440 -1.68 15.82 6.76
CA ALA A 440 -1.22 15.56 5.40
C ALA A 440 -1.48 16.75 4.48
N THR A 441 -2.65 17.39 4.60
CA THR A 441 -3.02 18.58 3.83
C THR A 441 -2.10 19.76 4.13
N ILE A 442 -1.83 20.02 5.42
CA ILE A 442 -0.85 21.04 5.86
C ILE A 442 0.54 20.70 5.33
N GLY A 443 0.93 19.42 5.38
CA GLY A 443 2.21 18.92 4.87
C GLY A 443 2.40 19.18 3.38
N ILE A 444 1.35 18.98 2.56
CA ILE A 444 1.35 19.27 1.13
C ILE A 444 1.58 20.77 0.89
N ALA A 445 0.80 21.63 1.56
CA ALA A 445 0.95 23.09 1.44
C ALA A 445 2.37 23.52 1.87
N TYR A 446 2.86 23.00 2.99
CA TYR A 446 4.21 23.25 3.48
C TYR A 446 5.28 22.82 2.46
N ALA A 447 5.18 21.59 1.92
CA ALA A 447 6.15 21.07 0.96
C ALA A 447 6.20 21.92 -0.33
N ILE A 448 5.06 22.40 -0.81
CA ILE A 448 4.98 23.31 -1.98
C ILE A 448 5.64 24.64 -1.65
N ILE A 449 5.29 25.28 -0.53
CA ILE A 449 5.83 26.58 -0.11
C ILE A 449 7.34 26.49 0.08
N VAL A 450 7.82 25.51 0.81
CA VAL A 450 9.26 25.31 1.06
C VAL A 450 10.00 24.95 -0.23
N GLY A 451 9.41 24.12 -1.08
CA GLY A 451 9.97 23.76 -2.38
C GLY A 451 10.17 24.98 -3.29
N ILE A 452 9.23 25.90 -3.33
CA ILE A 452 9.28 27.12 -4.16
C ILE A 452 10.20 28.17 -3.54
N LEU A 453 10.02 28.47 -2.25
CA LEU A 453 10.69 29.63 -1.60
C LEU A 453 12.09 29.30 -1.11
N VAL A 454 12.30 28.13 -0.50
CA VAL A 454 13.56 27.75 0.13
C VAL A 454 14.46 26.99 -0.83
N TYR A 455 13.96 25.88 -1.38
CA TYR A 455 14.75 25.01 -2.25
C TYR A 455 14.81 25.50 -3.70
N ARG A 456 13.86 26.33 -4.15
CA ARG A 456 13.75 26.88 -5.52
C ARG A 456 13.89 25.81 -6.59
N SER A 457 13.37 24.61 -6.32
CA SER A 457 13.56 23.41 -7.14
C SER A 457 12.23 22.73 -7.52
N PHE A 458 11.12 23.45 -7.48
CA PHE A 458 9.82 22.89 -7.80
C PHE A 458 9.68 22.66 -9.31
N ASN A 459 9.52 21.37 -9.70
CA ASN A 459 9.37 20.98 -11.10
C ASN A 459 7.89 20.87 -11.50
N TRP A 460 7.34 21.93 -12.07
CA TRP A 460 5.94 22.00 -12.50
C TRP A 460 5.57 20.93 -13.54
N ARG A 461 6.53 20.44 -14.34
CA ARG A 461 6.29 19.41 -15.37
C ARG A 461 6.02 18.04 -14.75
N GLU A 462 6.52 17.79 -13.57
CA GLU A 462 6.31 16.53 -12.85
C GLU A 462 5.03 16.54 -12.00
N LEU A 463 4.38 17.68 -11.81
CA LEU A 463 3.19 17.80 -10.98
C LEU A 463 2.03 16.98 -11.54
N TYR A 464 1.72 17.11 -12.83
CA TYR A 464 0.64 16.36 -13.45
C TYR A 464 0.86 14.84 -13.37
N PRO A 465 2.03 14.28 -13.76
CA PRO A 465 2.34 12.87 -13.53
C PRO A 465 2.22 12.44 -12.06
N ALA A 466 2.61 13.29 -11.10
CA ALA A 466 2.49 13.00 -9.68
C ALA A 466 1.01 12.92 -9.22
N LEU A 467 0.15 13.83 -9.69
CA LEU A 467 -1.28 13.81 -9.40
C LEU A 467 -1.96 12.56 -9.96
N VAL A 468 -1.67 12.21 -11.23
CA VAL A 468 -2.20 11.00 -11.85
C VAL A 468 -1.66 9.74 -11.19
N GLY A 469 -0.37 9.72 -10.82
CA GLY A 469 0.25 8.63 -10.06
C GLY A 469 -0.37 8.45 -8.67
N THR A 470 -0.65 9.56 -8.00
CA THR A 470 -1.38 9.57 -6.71
C THR A 470 -2.76 8.95 -6.86
N ALA A 471 -3.54 9.38 -7.85
CA ALA A 471 -4.87 8.83 -8.11
C ALA A 471 -4.81 7.32 -8.39
N ALA A 472 -3.92 6.88 -9.27
CA ALA A 472 -3.78 5.47 -9.64
C ALA A 472 -3.40 4.58 -8.45
N LEU A 473 -2.40 4.99 -7.67
CA LEU A 473 -1.95 4.21 -6.51
C LEU A 473 -3.02 4.20 -5.41
N SER A 474 -3.63 5.34 -5.12
CA SER A 474 -4.74 5.43 -4.15
C SER A 474 -5.91 4.58 -4.59
N GLY A 475 -6.33 4.66 -5.85
CA GLY A 475 -7.42 3.87 -6.38
C GLY A 475 -7.15 2.36 -6.31
N THR A 476 -5.90 1.93 -6.59
CA THR A 476 -5.50 0.54 -6.41
C THR A 476 -5.69 0.07 -4.98
N ILE A 477 -5.21 0.84 -4.01
CA ILE A 477 -5.28 0.50 -2.58
C ILE A 477 -6.73 0.49 -2.11
N LEU A 478 -7.49 1.54 -2.44
CA LEU A 478 -8.88 1.69 -2.00
C LEU A 478 -9.80 0.62 -2.60
N PHE A 479 -9.60 0.26 -3.87
CA PHE A 479 -10.36 -0.79 -4.51
C PHE A 479 -10.08 -2.19 -3.90
N ILE A 480 -8.82 -2.44 -3.48
CA ILE A 480 -8.48 -3.64 -2.71
C ILE A 480 -9.21 -3.65 -1.36
N ILE A 481 -9.23 -2.51 -0.66
CA ILE A 481 -9.93 -2.39 0.62
C ILE A 481 -11.43 -2.65 0.44
N GLY A 482 -12.08 -2.04 -0.56
CA GLY A 482 -13.49 -2.27 -0.86
C GLY A 482 -13.79 -3.75 -1.16
N ALA A 483 -13.00 -4.39 -2.02
CA ALA A 483 -13.17 -5.80 -2.36
C ALA A 483 -12.93 -6.75 -1.16
N ALA A 484 -11.93 -6.44 -0.33
CA ALA A 484 -11.64 -7.21 0.87
C ALA A 484 -12.69 -7.00 1.97
N THR A 485 -13.32 -5.82 2.05
CA THR A 485 -14.46 -5.57 2.96
C THR A 485 -15.66 -6.44 2.59
N CYS A 486 -15.95 -6.61 1.29
CA CYS A 486 -16.96 -7.57 0.83
C CYS A 486 -16.64 -9.00 1.30
N MET A 487 -15.40 -9.44 1.14
CA MET A 487 -14.98 -10.78 1.55
C MET A 487 -15.03 -10.95 3.07
N SER A 488 -14.55 -9.97 3.82
CA SER A 488 -14.59 -9.98 5.30
C SER A 488 -16.02 -10.03 5.82
N TRP A 489 -16.93 -9.27 5.18
CA TRP A 489 -18.36 -9.33 5.49
C TRP A 489 -18.95 -10.73 5.25
N ALA A 490 -18.65 -11.36 4.10
CA ALA A 490 -19.13 -12.70 3.78
C ALA A 490 -18.62 -13.76 4.78
N LEU A 491 -17.35 -13.66 5.19
CA LEU A 491 -16.75 -14.51 6.22
C LEU A 491 -17.40 -14.30 7.59
N THR A 492 -17.73 -13.07 7.94
CA THR A 492 -18.42 -12.76 9.21
C THR A 492 -19.84 -13.32 9.22
N GLN A 493 -20.59 -13.19 8.12
CA GLN A 493 -21.94 -13.76 8.00
C GLN A 493 -21.94 -15.30 8.11
N SER A 494 -20.86 -15.96 7.71
CA SER A 494 -20.72 -17.42 7.85
C SER A 494 -20.32 -17.90 9.26
N ASN A 495 -20.23 -17.01 10.26
CA ASN A 495 -19.69 -17.29 11.60
C ASN A 495 -18.23 -17.81 11.61
N PHE A 496 -17.50 -17.66 10.50
CA PHE A 496 -16.12 -18.12 10.39
C PHE A 496 -15.19 -17.46 11.44
N SER A 497 -15.38 -16.16 11.69
CA SER A 497 -14.58 -15.42 12.67
C SER A 497 -14.68 -16.03 14.08
N HIS A 498 -15.88 -16.45 14.50
CA HIS A 498 -16.09 -17.10 15.79
C HIS A 498 -15.47 -18.51 15.84
N ALA A 499 -15.64 -19.29 14.76
CA ALA A 499 -15.04 -20.61 14.66
C ALA A 499 -13.50 -20.54 14.68
N LEU A 500 -12.92 -19.59 13.93
CA LEU A 500 -11.47 -19.34 13.91
C LEU A 500 -10.96 -18.93 15.29
N ALA A 501 -11.66 -18.01 15.96
CA ALA A 501 -11.31 -17.58 17.32
C ALA A 501 -11.31 -18.76 18.31
N ALA A 502 -12.32 -19.63 18.25
CA ALA A 502 -12.41 -20.81 19.12
C ALA A 502 -11.25 -21.81 18.88
N VAL A 503 -10.85 -22.03 17.62
CA VAL A 503 -9.71 -22.89 17.29
C VAL A 503 -8.39 -22.27 17.75
N LEU A 504 -8.18 -20.97 17.50
CA LEU A 504 -6.94 -20.27 17.86
C LEU A 504 -6.81 -20.09 19.39
N ALA A 505 -7.92 -19.93 20.11
CA ALA A 505 -7.90 -19.87 21.58
C ALA A 505 -7.43 -21.18 22.23
N GLN A 506 -7.62 -22.33 21.56
CA GLN A 506 -7.17 -23.65 22.00
C GLN A 506 -5.76 -23.99 21.48
N ALA A 507 -5.13 -23.12 20.66
CA ALA A 507 -3.81 -23.38 20.12
C ALA A 507 -2.74 -23.50 21.24
N PRO A 508 -1.80 -24.45 21.13
CA PRO A 508 -0.75 -24.63 22.13
C PRO A 508 0.11 -23.37 22.24
N GLY A 509 0.47 -23.00 23.50
CA GLY A 509 1.29 -21.82 23.78
C GLY A 509 0.52 -20.52 24.05
N GLY A 510 -0.84 -20.56 24.03
CA GLY A 510 -1.68 -19.40 24.36
C GLY A 510 -1.34 -18.16 23.51
N LYS A 511 -1.22 -16.96 24.14
CA LYS A 511 -0.92 -15.71 23.45
C LYS A 511 0.40 -15.72 22.67
N TYR A 512 1.42 -16.40 23.16
CA TYR A 512 2.73 -16.48 22.48
C TYR A 512 2.69 -17.43 21.28
N GLY A 513 1.99 -18.55 21.39
CA GLY A 513 1.73 -19.45 20.26
C GLY A 513 0.97 -18.75 19.14
N PHE A 514 -0.06 -17.97 19.48
CA PHE A 514 -0.80 -17.14 18.55
C PHE A 514 0.08 -16.07 17.87
N LEU A 515 0.94 -15.37 18.63
CA LEU A 515 1.86 -14.36 18.05
C LEU A 515 2.84 -15.00 17.07
N VAL A 516 3.45 -16.13 17.42
CA VAL A 516 4.39 -16.85 16.53
C VAL A 516 3.66 -17.33 15.28
N GLY A 517 2.48 -17.92 15.42
CA GLY A 517 1.65 -18.36 14.30
C GLY A 517 1.27 -17.17 13.39
N SER A 518 0.89 -16.02 13.97
CA SER A 518 0.62 -14.80 13.22
C SER A 518 1.86 -14.28 12.48
N ILE A 519 3.04 -14.31 13.12
CA ILE A 519 4.30 -13.89 12.47
C ILE A 519 4.55 -14.74 11.23
N VAL A 520 4.48 -16.06 11.35
CA VAL A 520 4.71 -16.96 10.22
C VAL A 520 3.67 -16.71 9.12
N LEU A 521 2.39 -16.63 9.49
CA LEU A 521 1.30 -16.34 8.56
C LEU A 521 1.54 -15.04 7.78
N PHE A 522 1.83 -13.95 8.48
CA PHE A 522 1.98 -12.65 7.83
C PHE A 522 3.30 -12.49 7.06
N ILE A 523 4.37 -13.22 7.42
CA ILE A 523 5.57 -13.29 6.57
C ILE A 523 5.23 -13.96 5.24
N VAL A 524 4.52 -15.10 5.28
CA VAL A 524 4.11 -15.83 4.07
C VAL A 524 3.13 -14.99 3.24
N LEU A 525 2.10 -14.44 3.87
CA LEU A 525 1.11 -13.61 3.17
C LEU A 525 1.74 -12.32 2.62
N GLY A 526 2.64 -11.68 3.37
CA GLY A 526 3.36 -10.50 2.91
C GLY A 526 4.23 -10.76 1.69
N SER A 527 4.77 -11.97 1.54
CA SER A 527 5.54 -12.34 0.35
C SER A 527 4.67 -12.63 -0.89
N VAL A 528 3.43 -13.09 -0.69
CA VAL A 528 2.52 -13.54 -1.77
C VAL A 528 1.51 -12.47 -2.15
N LEU A 529 0.89 -11.83 -1.15
CA LEU A 529 -0.21 -10.88 -1.35
C LEU A 529 0.21 -9.41 -1.26
N GLU A 530 1.48 -9.12 -1.00
CA GLU A 530 1.94 -7.83 -0.49
C GLU A 530 1.36 -7.51 0.90
N GLY A 531 1.73 -6.36 1.49
CA GLY A 531 1.33 -6.06 2.86
C GLY A 531 -0.14 -5.68 3.00
N ILE A 532 -0.61 -4.72 2.21
CA ILE A 532 -1.95 -4.12 2.36
C ILE A 532 -3.08 -5.14 2.18
N PRO A 533 -3.13 -5.95 1.09
CA PRO A 533 -4.20 -6.93 0.91
C PRO A 533 -4.27 -7.96 2.03
N ALA A 534 -3.11 -8.44 2.50
CA ALA A 534 -3.04 -9.41 3.59
C ALA A 534 -3.63 -8.84 4.89
N MET A 535 -3.32 -7.57 5.20
CA MET A 535 -3.81 -6.89 6.38
C MET A 535 -5.31 -6.61 6.33
N VAL A 536 -5.80 -6.09 5.21
CA VAL A 536 -7.23 -5.77 5.06
C VAL A 536 -8.09 -7.02 5.16
N LEU A 537 -7.59 -8.17 4.68
CA LEU A 537 -8.30 -9.44 4.76
C LEU A 537 -8.24 -10.05 6.15
N PHE A 538 -7.05 -10.20 6.71
CA PHE A 538 -6.86 -10.95 7.97
C PHE A 538 -6.92 -10.05 9.22
N GLY A 539 -6.74 -8.73 9.08
CA GLY A 539 -6.85 -7.80 10.20
C GLY A 539 -8.18 -7.94 10.95
N PRO A 540 -9.34 -7.72 10.31
CA PRO A 540 -10.64 -7.83 10.97
C PRO A 540 -10.91 -9.21 11.59
N LEU A 541 -10.26 -10.26 11.09
CA LEU A 541 -10.43 -11.63 11.60
C LEU A 541 -9.55 -11.91 12.83
N LEU A 542 -8.30 -11.44 12.82
CA LEU A 542 -7.31 -11.82 13.83
C LEU A 542 -7.17 -10.82 14.99
N PHE A 543 -7.50 -9.53 14.78
CA PHE A 543 -7.43 -8.54 15.87
C PHE A 543 -8.40 -8.84 17.02
N PRO A 544 -9.67 -9.24 16.78
CA PRO A 544 -10.55 -9.68 17.87
C PRO A 544 -9.99 -10.87 18.64
N VAL A 545 -9.36 -11.83 17.96
CA VAL A 545 -8.71 -12.99 18.60
C VAL A 545 -7.53 -12.55 19.46
N ALA A 546 -6.67 -11.67 18.95
CA ALA A 546 -5.55 -11.09 19.70
C ALA A 546 -6.04 -10.45 21.01
N LYS A 547 -7.11 -9.65 20.92
CA LYS A 547 -7.73 -8.99 22.07
C LYS A 547 -8.28 -9.99 23.09
N GLN A 548 -8.96 -11.06 22.64
CA GLN A 548 -9.47 -12.12 23.52
C GLN A 548 -8.32 -12.86 24.25
N LEU A 549 -7.15 -13.02 23.61
CA LEU A 549 -5.95 -13.63 24.20
C LEU A 549 -5.16 -12.65 25.08
N GLY A 550 -5.64 -11.42 25.29
CA GLY A 550 -4.99 -10.41 26.11
C GLY A 550 -3.75 -9.79 25.46
N VAL A 551 -3.67 -9.76 24.12
CA VAL A 551 -2.64 -9.05 23.37
C VAL A 551 -3.16 -7.64 23.09
N HIS A 552 -2.37 -6.62 23.45
CA HIS A 552 -2.72 -5.23 23.21
C HIS A 552 -2.81 -4.95 21.69
N GLU A 553 -3.86 -4.27 21.23
CA GLU A 553 -4.15 -4.08 19.80
C GLU A 553 -3.02 -3.39 19.04
N VAL A 554 -2.44 -2.32 19.61
CA VAL A 554 -1.30 -1.61 19.00
C VAL A 554 -0.07 -2.51 18.93
N HIS A 555 0.20 -3.29 19.98
CA HIS A 555 1.31 -4.24 19.98
C HIS A 555 1.15 -5.29 18.88
N TYR A 556 -0.06 -5.86 18.76
CA TYR A 556 -0.36 -6.82 17.70
C TYR A 556 -0.19 -6.21 16.31
N ALA A 557 -0.66 -4.98 16.11
CA ALA A 557 -0.47 -4.25 14.87
C ALA A 557 1.01 -4.13 14.49
N MET A 558 1.89 -3.76 15.44
CA MET A 558 3.34 -3.66 15.18
C MET A 558 3.93 -5.00 14.78
N VAL A 559 3.58 -6.09 15.48
CA VAL A 559 4.05 -7.44 15.15
C VAL A 559 3.65 -7.83 13.73
N VAL A 560 2.40 -7.59 13.37
CA VAL A 560 1.87 -7.95 12.05
C VAL A 560 2.50 -7.13 10.93
N ILE A 561 2.63 -5.80 11.10
CA ILE A 561 3.26 -4.92 10.11
C ILE A 561 4.70 -5.33 9.84
N LEU A 562 5.47 -5.59 10.89
CA LEU A 562 6.85 -6.01 10.77
C LEU A 562 6.98 -7.37 10.09
N ALA A 563 6.11 -8.32 10.44
CA ALA A 563 6.07 -9.63 9.79
C ALA A 563 5.77 -9.51 8.29
N MET A 564 4.76 -8.71 7.92
CA MET A 564 4.43 -8.43 6.51
C MET A 564 5.56 -7.73 5.77
N GLY A 565 6.18 -6.72 6.38
CA GLY A 565 7.31 -6.01 5.80
C GLY A 565 8.46 -6.96 5.48
N ILE A 566 8.82 -7.86 6.41
CA ILE A 566 9.83 -8.90 6.16
C ILE A 566 9.42 -9.79 4.98
N GLY A 567 8.17 -10.24 4.94
CA GLY A 567 7.65 -11.06 3.84
C GLY A 567 7.76 -10.36 2.48
N LEU A 568 7.35 -9.09 2.41
CA LEU A 568 7.37 -8.29 1.17
C LEU A 568 8.77 -8.15 0.56
N PHE A 569 9.81 -8.19 1.38
CA PHE A 569 11.19 -8.08 0.91
C PHE A 569 11.92 -9.42 0.88
N ALA A 570 11.26 -10.54 1.19
CA ALA A 570 11.87 -11.86 1.21
C ALA A 570 11.84 -12.53 -0.18
N PRO A 571 12.99 -12.80 -0.82
CA PRO A 571 13.02 -13.58 -2.05
C PRO A 571 12.53 -15.03 -1.81
N PRO A 572 12.00 -15.73 -2.82
CA PRO A 572 11.94 -15.36 -4.24
C PRO A 572 10.68 -14.55 -4.64
N PHE A 573 9.70 -14.41 -3.76
CA PHE A 573 8.40 -13.81 -4.10
C PHE A 573 8.29 -12.34 -3.71
N GLY A 574 9.09 -11.86 -2.76
CA GLY A 574 9.02 -10.52 -2.21
C GLY A 574 9.28 -9.41 -3.25
N LEU A 575 8.21 -8.78 -3.74
CA LEU A 575 8.27 -7.73 -4.77
C LEU A 575 9.11 -6.52 -4.33
N GLY A 576 9.13 -6.20 -3.05
CA GLY A 576 9.92 -5.10 -2.49
C GLY A 576 11.42 -5.24 -2.73
N TYR A 577 11.95 -6.47 -2.71
CA TYR A 577 13.35 -6.72 -3.04
C TYR A 577 13.67 -6.38 -4.50
N TYR A 578 12.83 -6.80 -5.44
CA TYR A 578 13.03 -6.52 -6.86
C TYR A 578 12.83 -5.03 -7.17
N ALA A 579 11.92 -4.36 -6.48
CA ALA A 579 11.77 -2.92 -6.56
C ALA A 579 13.04 -2.19 -6.09
N ALA A 580 13.65 -2.61 -4.97
CA ALA A 580 14.92 -2.07 -4.51
C ALA A 580 16.06 -2.28 -5.51
N CYS A 581 16.10 -3.46 -6.18
CA CYS A 581 17.07 -3.76 -7.24
C CYS A 581 16.88 -2.84 -8.45
N SER A 582 15.64 -2.64 -8.88
CA SER A 582 15.31 -1.76 -10.02
C SER A 582 15.69 -0.31 -9.73
N ILE A 583 15.32 0.21 -8.54
CA ILE A 583 15.65 1.57 -8.09
C ILE A 583 17.16 1.76 -7.98
N GLY A 584 17.86 0.78 -7.41
CA GLY A 584 19.32 0.79 -7.25
C GLY A 584 20.10 0.52 -8.52
N GLN A 585 19.42 0.13 -9.62
CA GLN A 585 20.02 -0.33 -10.87
C GLN A 585 21.09 -1.43 -10.64
N VAL A 586 20.71 -2.45 -9.86
CA VAL A 586 21.55 -3.57 -9.46
C VAL A 586 20.89 -4.87 -9.92
N ASP A 587 21.71 -5.81 -10.42
CA ASP A 587 21.23 -7.16 -10.75
C ASP A 587 20.68 -7.85 -9.48
N PRO A 588 19.44 -8.34 -9.50
CA PRO A 588 18.86 -9.07 -8.38
C PRO A 588 19.73 -10.22 -7.87
N ASN A 589 20.43 -10.91 -8.76
CA ASN A 589 21.31 -12.02 -8.37
C ASN A 589 22.47 -11.58 -7.46
N ALA A 590 22.93 -10.34 -7.56
CA ALA A 590 24.02 -9.82 -6.73
C ALA A 590 23.67 -9.74 -5.24
N GLY A 591 22.39 -9.48 -4.92
CA GLY A 591 21.91 -9.34 -3.56
C GLY A 591 21.21 -10.59 -3.00
N LEU A 592 20.81 -11.55 -3.84
CA LEU A 592 19.90 -12.66 -3.46
C LEU A 592 20.39 -13.51 -2.27
N LYS A 593 21.69 -13.75 -2.17
CA LYS A 593 22.29 -14.46 -1.01
C LYS A 593 22.54 -13.54 0.18
N ARG A 594 22.72 -12.24 -0.09
CA ARG A 594 23.13 -11.28 0.95
C ARG A 594 21.97 -10.78 1.78
N ILE A 595 20.80 -10.63 1.18
CA ILE A 595 19.59 -10.13 1.85
C ILE A 595 19.17 -10.98 3.03
N TRP A 596 19.40 -12.31 2.98
CA TRP A 596 18.99 -13.21 4.06
C TRP A 596 19.60 -12.87 5.42
N SER A 597 20.82 -12.30 5.44
CA SER A 597 21.44 -11.86 6.69
C SER A 597 20.71 -10.66 7.30
N TYR A 598 20.25 -9.74 6.46
CA TYR A 598 19.48 -8.57 6.88
C TYR A 598 18.07 -8.96 7.30
N LEU A 599 17.43 -9.88 6.56
CA LEU A 599 16.11 -10.42 6.93
C LEU A 599 16.18 -11.20 8.24
N ALA A 600 17.25 -11.98 8.47
CA ALA A 600 17.45 -12.65 9.74
C ALA A 600 17.58 -11.67 10.91
N ALA A 601 18.29 -10.55 10.73
CA ALA A 601 18.36 -9.49 11.73
C ALA A 601 16.99 -8.85 12.00
N LEU A 602 16.19 -8.63 10.95
CA LEU A 602 14.81 -8.12 11.10
C LEU A 602 13.92 -9.15 11.83
N VAL A 603 14.03 -10.44 11.53
CA VAL A 603 13.28 -11.50 12.25
C VAL A 603 13.66 -11.51 13.74
N VAL A 604 14.95 -11.39 14.06
CA VAL A 604 15.40 -11.30 15.47
C VAL A 604 14.81 -10.04 16.12
N GLY A 605 14.87 -8.89 15.45
CA GLY A 605 14.26 -7.66 15.94
C GLY A 605 12.75 -7.78 16.12
N LEU A 606 12.05 -8.40 15.16
CA LEU A 606 10.62 -8.70 15.26
C LEU A 606 10.30 -9.59 16.45
N LEU A 607 11.07 -10.66 16.69
CA LEU A 607 10.88 -11.52 17.86
C LEU A 607 11.09 -10.74 19.17
N VAL A 608 12.10 -9.89 19.24
CA VAL A 608 12.31 -9.00 20.41
C VAL A 608 11.08 -8.11 20.63
N VAL A 609 10.56 -7.48 19.59
CA VAL A 609 9.33 -6.68 19.68
C VAL A 609 8.14 -7.54 20.11
N ALA A 610 7.95 -8.71 19.52
CA ALA A 610 6.80 -9.59 19.77
C ALA A 610 6.77 -10.14 21.22
N PHE A 611 7.94 -10.44 21.80
CA PHE A 611 8.01 -10.98 23.16
C PHE A 611 8.16 -9.90 24.24
N VAL A 612 8.41 -8.64 23.86
CA VAL A 612 8.52 -7.50 24.78
C VAL A 612 7.47 -6.44 24.43
N PRO A 613 6.21 -6.61 24.87
CA PRO A 613 5.10 -5.69 24.52
C PRO A 613 5.38 -4.23 24.87
N TRP A 614 6.17 -3.98 25.91
CA TRP A 614 6.58 -2.65 26.34
C TRP A 614 7.19 -1.82 25.20
N ILE A 615 7.92 -2.44 24.26
CA ILE A 615 8.53 -1.75 23.12
C ILE A 615 7.46 -1.04 22.26
N SER A 616 6.27 -1.65 22.10
CA SER A 616 5.19 -1.07 21.31
C SER A 616 4.21 -0.23 22.12
N THR A 617 4.27 -0.28 23.46
CA THR A 617 3.27 0.35 24.33
C THR A 617 3.84 1.39 25.30
N CYS A 618 5.17 1.55 25.36
CA CYS A 618 5.83 2.43 26.34
C CYS A 618 5.43 3.91 26.24
N PHE A 619 4.99 4.38 25.10
CA PHE A 619 4.55 5.77 24.89
C PHE A 619 3.03 5.91 24.81
N LEU A 620 2.28 4.82 25.00
CA LEU A 620 0.83 4.88 25.06
C LEU A 620 0.40 5.35 26.45
N PRO A 621 -0.70 6.14 26.55
CA PRO A 621 -1.24 6.61 27.84
C PRO A 621 -1.76 5.47 28.70
#